data_6f2324fcb55cbef838810fb8fb3bfad4
#
_entry.id   6f2324fcb55cbef838810fb8fb3bfad4
#
_cell.length_a   1.000
_cell.length_b   1.000
_cell.length_c   1.000
_cell.angle_alpha   90.00
_cell.angle_beta   90.00
_cell.angle_gamma   90.00
#
_symmetry.space_group_name_H-M   'P 1'
#
loop_
_entity.id
_entity.type
_entity.pdbx_description
1 polymer ?
#
loop_
_entity_poly.entity_id
_entity_poly.type
_entity_poly.pdbx_seq_one_letter_code
_entity_poly.pdbx_strand_id
1 'polypeptide(L)'
;MTGRERDDVHLVVVTKHFPRSDLDLLADLGVTDIGENREQEASAKLDDGGVPPGVRTHFIGQLQSKKANAVTRWADVVQSVDRLKLVGALARGAETAGREVTALIQVNLDPDADAHRGGADPADVPALADAIAGSSLRLGGLMAVAPLGGDPDAAFALLARAHEALVADHPSASMLSAGMSGDLESAVRHGATHLRVGTAILGTRASHR
;
A
#
# COMPACT_ATOMS: atom_id res chain seq x y z
N MET A 1 18.05 7.99 17.01
CA MET A 1 18.19 6.64 16.41
C MET A 1 17.00 5.83 16.86
N THR A 2 16.30 5.15 15.96
CA THR A 2 15.02 4.44 16.25
C THR A 2 15.21 3.09 16.95
N GLY A 3 16.44 2.60 17.10
CA GLY A 3 16.72 1.26 17.65
C GLY A 3 16.22 0.08 16.81
N ARG A 4 15.71 0.35 15.58
CA ARG A 4 15.22 -0.68 14.66
C ARG A 4 16.31 -1.13 13.72
N GLU A 5 16.35 -2.43 13.44
CA GLU A 5 17.26 -3.00 12.45
C GLU A 5 16.75 -2.71 11.03
N ARG A 6 17.69 -2.74 10.06
CA ARG A 6 17.34 -2.50 8.64
C ARG A 6 16.30 -3.49 8.13
N ASP A 7 16.37 -4.73 8.58
CA ASP A 7 15.49 -5.82 8.13
C ASP A 7 14.06 -5.73 8.68
N ASP A 8 13.83 -4.82 9.66
CA ASP A 8 12.48 -4.50 10.16
C ASP A 8 11.68 -3.60 9.22
N VAL A 9 12.32 -3.07 8.17
CA VAL A 9 11.72 -2.08 7.26
C VAL A 9 11.87 -2.52 5.81
N HIS A 10 10.75 -2.76 5.15
CA HIS A 10 10.67 -3.12 3.74
C HIS A 10 10.54 -1.89 2.86
N LEU A 11 11.25 -1.89 1.74
CA LEU A 11 11.21 -0.82 0.76
C LEU A 11 10.29 -1.22 -0.41
N VAL A 12 9.18 -0.53 -0.56
CA VAL A 12 8.31 -0.64 -1.74
C VAL A 12 8.75 0.43 -2.74
N VAL A 13 9.39 0.01 -3.84
CA VAL A 13 9.82 0.93 -4.91
C VAL A 13 8.62 1.29 -5.77
N VAL A 14 8.28 2.58 -5.82
CA VAL A 14 7.10 3.07 -6.56
C VAL A 14 7.46 3.26 -8.04
N THR A 15 7.00 2.34 -8.88
CA THR A 15 7.36 2.21 -10.30
C THR A 15 6.33 2.80 -11.27
N LYS A 16 5.29 3.50 -10.75
CA LYS A 16 4.35 4.22 -11.61
C LYS A 16 5.08 5.13 -12.60
N HIS A 17 4.64 5.14 -13.85
CA HIS A 17 5.22 5.93 -14.95
C HIS A 17 6.58 5.45 -15.49
N PHE A 18 7.14 4.40 -14.95
CA PHE A 18 8.39 3.79 -15.41
C PHE A 18 8.09 2.54 -16.25
N PRO A 19 8.91 2.23 -17.26
CA PRO A 19 8.67 1.12 -18.18
C PRO A 19 8.90 -0.25 -17.50
N ARG A 20 8.47 -1.32 -18.19
CA ARG A 20 8.65 -2.70 -17.72
C ARG A 20 10.13 -3.06 -17.51
N SER A 21 11.02 -2.55 -18.37
CA SER A 21 12.47 -2.78 -18.25
C SER A 21 13.07 -2.34 -16.93
N ASP A 22 12.51 -1.30 -16.31
CA ASP A 22 13.01 -0.82 -15.02
C ASP A 22 12.65 -1.81 -13.88
N LEU A 23 11.55 -2.56 -14.03
CA LEU A 23 11.18 -3.61 -13.07
C LEU A 23 12.21 -4.74 -13.08
N ASP A 24 12.70 -5.13 -14.26
CA ASP A 24 13.73 -6.16 -14.38
C ASP A 24 15.04 -5.71 -13.73
N LEU A 25 15.46 -4.47 -14.01
CA LEU A 25 16.64 -3.88 -13.39
C LEU A 25 16.52 -3.81 -11.85
N LEU A 26 15.35 -3.44 -11.34
CA LEU A 26 15.11 -3.40 -9.90
C LEU A 26 15.19 -4.80 -9.27
N ALA A 27 14.62 -5.81 -9.93
CA ALA A 27 14.70 -7.20 -9.49
C ALA A 27 16.15 -7.71 -9.48
N ASP A 28 16.94 -7.41 -10.51
CA ASP A 28 18.36 -7.75 -10.59
C ASP A 28 19.19 -7.05 -9.50
N LEU A 29 18.77 -5.88 -9.02
CA LEU A 29 19.35 -5.15 -7.90
C LEU A 29 18.84 -5.64 -6.53
N GLY A 30 18.00 -6.68 -6.49
CA GLY A 30 17.49 -7.29 -5.26
C GLY A 30 16.27 -6.58 -4.65
N VAL A 31 15.55 -5.76 -5.41
CA VAL A 31 14.27 -5.19 -4.97
C VAL A 31 13.22 -6.29 -4.94
N THR A 32 12.58 -6.45 -3.80
CA THR A 32 11.57 -7.50 -3.56
C THR A 32 10.13 -6.98 -3.60
N ASP A 33 9.94 -5.67 -3.56
CA ASP A 33 8.61 -5.06 -3.48
C ASP A 33 8.49 -3.83 -4.39
N ILE A 34 7.50 -3.84 -5.27
CA ILE A 34 7.20 -2.72 -6.17
C ILE A 34 5.78 -2.19 -5.95
N GLY A 35 5.59 -0.88 -6.17
CA GLY A 35 4.30 -0.22 -5.96
C GLY A 35 3.75 0.44 -7.22
N GLU A 36 2.51 0.10 -7.58
CA GLU A 36 1.79 0.67 -8.71
C GLU A 36 0.57 1.47 -8.26
N ASN A 37 0.30 2.57 -8.96
CA ASN A 37 -0.72 3.53 -8.55
C ASN A 37 -1.94 3.55 -9.48
N ARG A 38 -1.81 3.07 -10.71
CA ARG A 38 -2.87 3.08 -11.73
C ARG A 38 -3.05 1.69 -12.31
N GLU A 39 -4.26 1.14 -12.17
CA GLU A 39 -4.57 -0.22 -12.60
C GLU A 39 -4.28 -0.46 -14.08
N GLN A 40 -4.73 0.43 -14.97
CA GLN A 40 -4.54 0.25 -16.42
C GLN A 40 -3.06 0.26 -16.83
N GLU A 41 -2.27 1.16 -16.23
CA GLU A 41 -0.83 1.25 -16.48
C GLU A 41 -0.11 0.00 -15.97
N ALA A 42 -0.45 -0.44 -14.75
CA ALA A 42 0.14 -1.62 -14.13
C ALA A 42 -0.22 -2.91 -14.90
N SER A 43 -1.50 -3.09 -15.26
CA SER A 43 -1.93 -4.26 -16.04
C SER A 43 -1.18 -4.33 -17.37
N ALA A 44 -1.12 -3.24 -18.14
CA ALA A 44 -0.41 -3.22 -19.42
C ALA A 44 1.10 -3.50 -19.26
N LYS A 45 1.73 -2.95 -18.21
CA LYS A 45 3.14 -3.17 -17.89
C LYS A 45 3.43 -4.63 -17.49
N LEU A 46 2.54 -5.26 -16.74
CA LEU A 46 2.72 -6.62 -16.24
C LEU A 46 2.20 -7.70 -17.21
N ASP A 47 1.31 -7.35 -18.15
CA ASP A 47 0.92 -8.24 -19.26
C ASP A 47 2.09 -8.47 -20.22
N ASP A 48 3.05 -7.53 -20.30
CA ASP A 48 4.28 -7.64 -21.08
C ASP A 48 5.42 -8.27 -20.24
N GLY A 49 5.43 -9.59 -20.15
CA GLY A 49 6.48 -10.37 -19.49
C GLY A 49 6.24 -10.73 -18.02
N GLY A 50 5.07 -10.39 -17.47
CA GLY A 50 4.70 -10.77 -16.09
C GLY A 50 5.42 -9.98 -15.00
N VAL A 51 5.28 -10.44 -13.76
CA VAL A 51 6.03 -9.92 -12.61
C VAL A 51 7.39 -10.62 -12.55
N PRO A 52 8.51 -9.90 -12.36
CA PRO A 52 9.81 -10.54 -12.19
C PRO A 52 9.78 -11.55 -11.01
N PRO A 53 10.46 -12.71 -11.15
CA PRO A 53 10.50 -13.71 -10.09
C PRO A 53 11.01 -13.12 -8.77
N GLY A 54 10.33 -13.47 -7.66
CA GLY A 54 10.68 -12.99 -6.32
C GLY A 54 10.25 -11.56 -5.99
N VAL A 55 9.61 -10.86 -6.92
CA VAL A 55 9.06 -9.52 -6.70
C VAL A 55 7.60 -9.60 -6.30
N ARG A 56 7.25 -8.96 -5.21
CA ARG A 56 5.89 -8.78 -4.70
C ARG A 56 5.30 -7.46 -5.20
N THR A 57 4.08 -7.51 -5.69
CA THR A 57 3.42 -6.36 -6.29
C THR A 57 2.41 -5.72 -5.35
N HIS A 58 2.52 -4.42 -5.16
CA HIS A 58 1.62 -3.63 -4.34
C HIS A 58 0.78 -2.67 -5.20
N PHE A 59 -0.53 -2.71 -5.04
CA PHE A 59 -1.39 -1.63 -5.53
C PHE A 59 -1.56 -0.60 -4.42
N ILE A 60 -1.10 0.63 -4.66
CA ILE A 60 -1.03 1.70 -3.65
C ILE A 60 -1.90 2.92 -4.00
N GLY A 61 -2.53 2.93 -5.17
CA GLY A 61 -3.40 4.03 -5.61
C GLY A 61 -4.85 3.88 -5.14
N GLN A 62 -5.63 4.95 -5.25
CA GLN A 62 -7.05 4.88 -4.95
C GLN A 62 -7.77 3.92 -5.91
N LEU A 63 -8.52 2.96 -5.37
CA LEU A 63 -9.13 1.88 -6.14
C LEU A 63 -10.65 2.04 -6.28
N GLN A 64 -11.11 2.15 -7.52
CA GLN A 64 -12.54 2.03 -7.82
C GLN A 64 -12.97 0.56 -7.75
N SER A 65 -14.10 0.26 -7.08
CA SER A 65 -14.57 -1.13 -6.90
C SER A 65 -14.75 -1.90 -8.22
N LYS A 66 -15.11 -1.22 -9.32
CA LYS A 66 -15.24 -1.84 -10.64
C LYS A 66 -13.92 -2.35 -11.24
N LYS A 67 -12.78 -1.87 -10.73
CA LYS A 67 -11.43 -2.26 -11.16
C LYS A 67 -10.79 -3.33 -10.26
N ALA A 68 -11.47 -3.74 -9.20
CA ALA A 68 -10.95 -4.72 -8.24
C ALA A 68 -10.52 -6.03 -8.92
N ASN A 69 -11.35 -6.58 -9.81
CA ASN A 69 -11.03 -7.81 -10.56
C ASN A 69 -9.77 -7.68 -11.42
N ALA A 70 -9.48 -6.52 -11.97
CA ALA A 70 -8.28 -6.31 -12.77
C ALA A 70 -7.03 -6.26 -11.87
N VAL A 71 -7.14 -5.57 -10.72
CA VAL A 71 -6.04 -5.47 -9.75
C VAL A 71 -5.70 -6.82 -9.12
N THR A 72 -6.70 -7.60 -8.71
CA THR A 72 -6.47 -8.91 -8.06
C THR A 72 -5.82 -9.96 -8.95
N ARG A 73 -5.79 -9.75 -10.27
CA ARG A 73 -5.06 -10.65 -11.19
C ARG A 73 -3.54 -10.57 -11.04
N TRP A 74 -3.02 -9.44 -10.55
CA TRP A 74 -1.58 -9.23 -10.46
C TRP A 74 -1.10 -8.74 -9.09
N ALA A 75 -1.91 -7.99 -8.32
CA ALA A 75 -1.49 -7.45 -7.04
C ALA A 75 -1.47 -8.52 -5.95
N ASP A 76 -0.34 -8.64 -5.25
CA ASP A 76 -0.20 -9.47 -4.06
C ASP A 76 -0.71 -8.73 -2.82
N VAL A 77 -0.54 -7.39 -2.82
CA VAL A 77 -0.96 -6.52 -1.73
C VAL A 77 -1.75 -5.34 -2.28
N VAL A 78 -2.95 -5.09 -1.74
CA VAL A 78 -3.73 -3.89 -2.02
C VAL A 78 -3.75 -3.02 -0.77
N GLN A 79 -3.12 -1.84 -0.83
CA GLN A 79 -2.92 -0.98 0.34
C GLN A 79 -3.98 0.11 0.53
N SER A 80 -4.93 0.21 -0.38
CA SER A 80 -5.89 1.33 -0.45
C SER A 80 -7.34 0.92 -0.16
N VAL A 81 -7.54 -0.01 0.77
CA VAL A 81 -8.89 -0.45 1.14
C VAL A 81 -9.48 0.51 2.15
N ASP A 82 -10.53 1.24 1.75
CA ASP A 82 -11.11 2.33 2.55
C ASP A 82 -12.62 2.19 2.81
N ARG A 83 -13.27 1.12 2.32
CA ARG A 83 -14.71 0.92 2.44
C ARG A 83 -15.15 -0.53 2.22
N LEU A 84 -16.23 -0.94 2.87
CA LEU A 84 -16.79 -2.31 2.80
C LEU A 84 -17.10 -2.78 1.38
N LYS A 85 -17.62 -1.89 0.52
CA LYS A 85 -17.92 -2.22 -0.89
C LYS A 85 -16.65 -2.66 -1.64
N LEU A 86 -15.50 -2.09 -1.30
CA LEU A 86 -14.22 -2.45 -1.93
C LEU A 86 -13.72 -3.79 -1.41
N VAL A 87 -13.87 -4.08 -0.12
CA VAL A 87 -13.56 -5.40 0.47
C VAL A 87 -14.28 -6.51 -0.30
N GLY A 88 -15.61 -6.41 -0.43
CA GLY A 88 -16.39 -7.42 -1.16
C GLY A 88 -16.03 -7.53 -2.65
N ALA A 89 -15.61 -6.43 -3.29
CA ALA A 89 -15.18 -6.47 -4.69
C ALA A 89 -13.81 -7.15 -4.85
N LEU A 90 -12.86 -6.88 -3.95
CA LEU A 90 -11.54 -7.49 -3.94
C LEU A 90 -11.62 -8.99 -3.60
N ALA A 91 -12.43 -9.39 -2.62
CA ALA A 91 -12.62 -10.79 -2.26
C ALA A 91 -13.10 -11.61 -3.46
N ARG A 92 -14.19 -11.18 -4.13
CA ARG A 92 -14.67 -11.84 -5.36
C ARG A 92 -13.63 -11.85 -6.48
N GLY A 93 -12.86 -10.77 -6.61
CA GLY A 93 -11.80 -10.68 -7.62
C GLY A 93 -10.67 -11.67 -7.35
N ALA A 94 -10.23 -11.79 -6.10
CA ALA A 94 -9.20 -12.73 -5.65
C ALA A 94 -9.65 -14.18 -5.86
N GLU A 95 -10.89 -14.53 -5.47
CA GLU A 95 -11.50 -15.84 -5.73
C GLU A 95 -11.54 -16.17 -7.22
N THR A 96 -11.99 -15.23 -8.05
CA THR A 96 -12.06 -15.41 -9.51
C THR A 96 -10.67 -15.61 -10.12
N ALA A 97 -9.66 -14.91 -9.61
CA ALA A 97 -8.28 -15.03 -10.06
C ALA A 97 -7.54 -16.25 -9.47
N GLY A 98 -8.13 -16.94 -8.48
CA GLY A 98 -7.49 -18.04 -7.76
C GLY A 98 -6.22 -17.57 -7.00
N ARG A 99 -6.21 -16.34 -6.48
CA ARG A 99 -5.04 -15.72 -5.83
C ARG A 99 -5.35 -15.36 -4.39
N GLU A 100 -4.34 -15.51 -3.55
CA GLU A 100 -4.32 -14.92 -2.22
C GLU A 100 -3.91 -13.44 -2.34
N VAL A 101 -4.73 -12.53 -1.82
CA VAL A 101 -4.46 -11.09 -1.84
C VAL A 101 -4.47 -10.55 -0.43
N THR A 102 -3.39 -9.88 -0.05
CA THR A 102 -3.30 -9.16 1.23
C THR A 102 -3.91 -7.77 1.09
N ALA A 103 -4.78 -7.39 2.00
CA ALA A 103 -5.44 -6.09 2.03
C ALA A 103 -4.96 -5.28 3.24
N LEU A 104 -4.52 -4.03 3.02
CA LEU A 104 -4.29 -3.06 4.07
C LEU A 104 -5.41 -2.03 4.06
N ILE A 105 -5.86 -1.63 5.23
CA ILE A 105 -6.84 -0.58 5.38
C ILE A 105 -6.11 0.76 5.25
N GLN A 106 -6.52 1.56 4.28
CA GLN A 106 -6.05 2.95 4.17
C GLN A 106 -6.82 3.81 5.16
N VAL A 107 -6.10 4.45 6.08
CA VAL A 107 -6.65 5.36 7.09
C VAL A 107 -6.48 6.80 6.62
N ASN A 108 -7.53 7.60 6.76
CA ASN A 108 -7.47 9.04 6.59
C ASN A 108 -6.90 9.69 7.86
N LEU A 109 -5.79 10.40 7.72
CA LEU A 109 -5.13 11.11 8.83
C LEU A 109 -5.37 12.63 8.79
N ASP A 110 -6.19 13.10 7.87
CA ASP A 110 -6.50 14.52 7.70
C ASP A 110 -7.92 14.80 8.20
N PRO A 111 -8.08 15.43 9.37
CA PRO A 111 -9.40 15.73 9.92
C PRO A 111 -10.20 16.72 9.08
N ASP A 112 -9.52 17.55 8.28
CA ASP A 112 -10.10 18.56 7.40
C ASP A 112 -10.18 18.10 5.93
N ALA A 113 -9.99 16.80 5.69
CA ALA A 113 -9.96 16.27 4.33
C ALA A 113 -11.30 16.45 3.62
N ASP A 114 -11.23 17.03 2.42
CA ASP A 114 -12.33 16.98 1.47
C ASP A 114 -12.73 15.52 1.17
N ALA A 115 -13.99 15.27 0.86
CA ALA A 115 -14.56 13.96 0.51
C ALA A 115 -13.82 13.23 -0.65
N HIS A 116 -12.88 13.89 -1.30
CA HIS A 116 -12.06 13.35 -2.40
C HIS A 116 -10.74 12.73 -1.94
N ARG A 117 -10.34 12.91 -0.67
CA ARG A 117 -9.14 12.27 -0.12
C ARG A 117 -9.47 10.83 0.26
N GLY A 118 -8.72 9.85 -0.30
CA GLY A 118 -8.92 8.43 0.00
C GLY A 118 -8.51 8.11 1.44
N GLY A 119 -9.13 7.10 2.00
CA GLY A 119 -8.90 6.58 3.34
C GLY A 119 -10.20 6.53 4.15
N ALA A 120 -10.30 5.51 4.98
CA ALA A 120 -11.39 5.32 5.93
C ALA A 120 -11.23 6.25 7.13
N ASP A 121 -12.33 6.64 7.75
CA ASP A 121 -12.29 7.23 9.08
C ASP A 121 -11.62 6.24 10.06
N PRO A 122 -10.75 6.68 10.96
CA PRO A 122 -10.20 5.80 12.00
C PRO A 122 -11.25 5.00 12.78
N ALA A 123 -12.45 5.54 12.96
CA ALA A 123 -13.57 4.85 13.63
C ALA A 123 -14.12 3.65 12.82
N ASP A 124 -13.93 3.63 11.50
CA ASP A 124 -14.38 2.54 10.63
C ASP A 124 -13.35 1.39 10.52
N VAL A 125 -12.13 1.57 11.04
CA VAL A 125 -11.04 0.58 10.94
C VAL A 125 -11.45 -0.79 11.51
N PRO A 126 -12.07 -0.91 12.71
CA PRO A 126 -12.46 -2.21 13.23
C PRO A 126 -13.45 -2.95 12.31
N ALA A 127 -14.48 -2.26 11.82
CA ALA A 127 -15.48 -2.87 10.94
C ALA A 127 -14.87 -3.32 9.60
N LEU A 128 -13.92 -2.58 9.06
CA LEU A 128 -13.19 -2.97 7.86
C LEU A 128 -12.25 -4.15 8.12
N ALA A 129 -11.59 -4.19 9.28
CA ALA A 129 -10.71 -5.30 9.67
C ALA A 129 -11.50 -6.60 9.79
N ASP A 130 -12.63 -6.59 10.49
CA ASP A 130 -13.53 -7.75 10.61
C ASP A 130 -14.05 -8.22 9.26
N ALA A 131 -14.43 -7.28 8.39
CA ALA A 131 -14.91 -7.61 7.06
C ALA A 131 -13.81 -8.24 6.17
N ILE A 132 -12.57 -7.77 6.26
CA ILE A 132 -11.43 -8.36 5.55
C ILE A 132 -11.11 -9.74 6.13
N ALA A 133 -11.01 -9.86 7.45
CA ALA A 133 -10.70 -11.11 8.15
C ALA A 133 -11.77 -12.20 7.93
N GLY A 134 -13.04 -11.80 7.75
CA GLY A 134 -14.16 -12.69 7.42
C GLY A 134 -14.30 -13.02 5.92
N SER A 135 -13.41 -12.56 5.06
CA SER A 135 -13.43 -12.78 3.61
C SER A 135 -12.31 -13.71 3.15
N SER A 136 -12.18 -13.90 1.83
CA SER A 136 -11.05 -14.62 1.21
C SER A 136 -9.77 -13.79 1.11
N LEU A 137 -9.76 -12.56 1.62
CA LEU A 137 -8.58 -11.71 1.68
C LEU A 137 -7.80 -11.94 2.97
N ARG A 138 -6.50 -11.67 2.93
CA ARG A 138 -5.67 -11.63 4.13
C ARG A 138 -5.61 -10.20 4.68
N LEU A 139 -5.99 -9.98 5.92
CA LEU A 139 -5.76 -8.70 6.60
C LEU A 139 -4.28 -8.53 6.89
N GLY A 140 -3.64 -7.54 6.25
CA GLY A 140 -2.21 -7.28 6.38
C GLY A 140 -1.86 -6.20 7.40
N GLY A 141 -2.73 -5.22 7.61
CA GLY A 141 -2.47 -4.10 8.50
C GLY A 141 -3.03 -2.77 7.98
N LEU A 142 -2.34 -1.67 8.26
CA LEU A 142 -2.76 -0.32 7.89
C LEU A 142 -1.82 0.34 6.88
N MET A 143 -2.37 1.27 6.12
CA MET A 143 -1.63 2.20 5.27
C MET A 143 -2.13 3.63 5.48
N ALA A 144 -1.24 4.61 5.42
CA ALA A 144 -1.66 6.01 5.32
C ALA A 144 -0.66 6.88 4.57
N VAL A 145 -1.13 8.07 4.18
CA VAL A 145 -0.34 9.17 3.63
C VAL A 145 -0.54 10.38 4.55
N ALA A 146 0.54 10.98 4.99
CA ALA A 146 0.47 12.19 5.82
C ALA A 146 -0.23 13.34 5.08
N PRO A 147 -0.97 14.22 5.77
CA PRO A 147 -1.57 15.40 5.19
C PRO A 147 -0.52 16.31 4.53
N LEU A 148 -0.83 16.85 3.36
CA LEU A 148 0.02 17.84 2.70
C LEU A 148 0.09 19.12 3.54
N GLY A 149 1.31 19.57 3.87
CA GLY A 149 1.52 20.76 4.69
C GLY A 149 1.22 20.56 6.18
N GLY A 150 0.80 19.36 6.61
CA GLY A 150 0.64 19.00 8.01
C GLY A 150 1.95 18.51 8.65
N ASP A 151 1.88 18.28 9.97
CA ASP A 151 2.97 17.65 10.72
C ASP A 151 2.96 16.13 10.53
N PRO A 152 3.96 15.55 9.85
CA PRO A 152 4.01 14.10 9.63
C PRO A 152 4.21 13.31 10.93
N ASP A 153 4.89 13.87 11.95
CA ASP A 153 5.06 13.18 13.24
C ASP A 153 3.72 13.04 13.97
N ALA A 154 2.90 14.09 13.99
CA ALA A 154 1.57 14.03 14.58
C ALA A 154 0.66 13.03 13.83
N ALA A 155 0.69 13.05 12.49
CA ALA A 155 -0.10 12.15 11.66
C ALA A 155 0.31 10.68 11.86
N PHE A 156 1.61 10.38 11.83
CA PHE A 156 2.09 9.00 12.01
C PHE A 156 1.95 8.50 13.45
N ALA A 157 1.96 9.37 14.46
CA ALA A 157 1.61 8.99 15.82
C ALA A 157 0.14 8.54 15.95
N LEU A 158 -0.78 9.19 15.21
CA LEU A 158 -2.19 8.73 15.14
C LEU A 158 -2.29 7.36 14.47
N LEU A 159 -1.60 7.18 13.36
CA LEU A 159 -1.56 5.91 12.63
C LEU A 159 -0.99 4.77 13.48
N ALA A 160 0.09 5.02 14.22
CA ALA A 160 0.71 4.04 15.10
C ALA A 160 -0.28 3.55 16.18
N ARG A 161 -1.01 4.46 16.83
CA ARG A 161 -2.04 4.09 17.83
C ARG A 161 -3.18 3.27 17.21
N ALA A 162 -3.64 3.64 15.99
CA ALA A 162 -4.65 2.85 15.29
C ALA A 162 -4.13 1.45 14.93
N HIS A 163 -2.86 1.34 14.57
CA HIS A 163 -2.22 0.06 14.28
C HIS A 163 -2.02 -0.81 15.51
N GLU A 164 -1.61 -0.24 16.64
CA GLU A 164 -1.51 -0.95 17.92
C GLU A 164 -2.87 -1.55 18.33
N ALA A 165 -3.95 -0.77 18.19
CA ALA A 165 -5.31 -1.26 18.44
C ALA A 165 -5.70 -2.40 17.49
N LEU A 166 -5.41 -2.26 16.19
CA LEU A 166 -5.66 -3.30 15.20
C LEU A 166 -4.91 -4.60 15.51
N VAL A 167 -3.63 -4.52 15.85
CA VAL A 167 -2.79 -5.69 16.15
C VAL A 167 -3.21 -6.40 17.44
N ALA A 168 -3.78 -5.66 18.41
CA ALA A 168 -4.33 -6.27 19.63
C ALA A 168 -5.48 -7.24 19.32
N ASP A 169 -6.34 -6.90 18.35
CA ASP A 169 -7.48 -7.73 17.94
C ASP A 169 -7.11 -8.72 16.81
N HIS A 170 -6.17 -8.32 15.94
CA HIS A 170 -5.71 -9.09 14.76
C HIS A 170 -4.18 -9.19 14.74
N PRO A 171 -3.54 -10.06 15.53
CA PRO A 171 -2.07 -10.09 15.71
C PRO A 171 -1.27 -10.33 14.42
N SER A 172 -1.86 -10.93 13.40
CA SER A 172 -1.23 -11.15 12.10
C SER A 172 -1.20 -9.92 11.20
N ALA A 173 -1.96 -8.86 11.53
CA ALA A 173 -2.08 -7.62 10.75
C ALA A 173 -0.92 -6.63 11.04
N SER A 174 0.32 -7.10 10.94
CA SER A 174 1.51 -6.40 11.43
C SER A 174 2.11 -5.37 10.46
N MET A 175 1.59 -5.27 9.22
CA MET A 175 2.10 -4.32 8.24
C MET A 175 1.62 -2.90 8.58
N LEU A 176 2.58 -1.97 8.67
CA LEU A 176 2.32 -0.53 8.78
C LEU A 176 2.99 0.17 7.61
N SER A 177 2.20 0.48 6.58
CA SER A 177 2.71 1.13 5.36
C SER A 177 2.53 2.64 5.45
N ALA A 178 3.61 3.34 5.69
CA ALA A 178 3.65 4.80 5.79
C ALA A 178 5.05 5.32 5.42
N GLY A 179 5.13 6.57 5.05
CA GLY A 179 6.39 7.21 4.69
C GLY A 179 6.71 7.14 3.19
N MET A 180 7.04 8.30 2.65
CA MET A 180 7.49 8.56 1.29
C MET A 180 8.80 9.34 1.34
N SER A 181 9.36 9.74 0.19
CA SER A 181 10.67 10.42 0.11
C SER A 181 10.85 11.63 1.03
N GLY A 182 9.76 12.32 1.40
CA GLY A 182 9.83 13.55 2.21
C GLY A 182 9.59 13.36 3.71
N ASP A 183 9.07 12.21 4.14
CA ASP A 183 8.61 11.97 5.51
C ASP A 183 8.94 10.56 6.05
N LEU A 184 9.81 9.82 5.33
CA LEU A 184 10.17 8.43 5.67
C LEU A 184 10.79 8.27 7.06
N GLU A 185 11.61 9.22 7.50
CA GLU A 185 12.26 9.15 8.82
C GLU A 185 11.23 9.27 9.95
N SER A 186 10.25 10.16 9.79
CA SER A 186 9.14 10.28 10.71
C SER A 186 8.33 8.99 10.76
N ALA A 187 7.97 8.41 9.60
CA ALA A 187 7.24 7.16 9.54
C ALA A 187 7.98 6.01 10.26
N VAL A 188 9.30 5.90 10.07
CA VAL A 188 10.13 4.89 10.75
C VAL A 188 10.14 5.09 12.26
N ARG A 189 10.25 6.34 12.75
CA ARG A 189 10.14 6.63 14.19
C ARG A 189 8.82 6.16 14.80
N HIS A 190 7.74 6.23 14.02
CA HIS A 190 6.39 5.80 14.42
C HIS A 190 6.05 4.35 14.03
N GLY A 191 7.06 3.52 13.77
CA GLY A 191 6.87 2.08 13.62
C GLY A 191 6.55 1.59 12.21
N ALA A 192 6.63 2.43 11.17
CA ALA A 192 6.39 1.98 9.79
C ALA A 192 7.26 0.76 9.44
N THR A 193 6.63 -0.27 8.88
CA THR A 193 7.28 -1.49 8.40
C THR A 193 7.50 -1.47 6.89
N HIS A 194 6.76 -0.64 6.15
CA HIS A 194 6.83 -0.54 4.69
C HIS A 194 6.90 0.94 4.28
N LEU A 195 7.98 1.31 3.62
CA LEU A 195 8.21 2.64 3.05
C LEU A 195 7.93 2.63 1.54
N ARG A 196 7.25 3.64 1.02
CA ARG A 196 6.92 3.75 -0.40
C ARG A 196 7.73 4.86 -1.05
N VAL A 197 8.79 4.50 -1.74
CA VAL A 197 9.75 5.46 -2.30
C VAL A 197 9.83 5.32 -3.82
N GLY A 198 9.65 6.41 -4.55
CA GLY A 198 9.74 6.45 -6.00
C GLY A 198 10.82 7.41 -6.47
N THR A 199 10.56 8.69 -6.39
CA THR A 199 11.41 9.75 -6.97
C THR A 199 12.85 9.75 -6.44
N ALA A 200 13.06 9.38 -5.18
CA ALA A 200 14.41 9.31 -4.60
C ALA A 200 15.25 8.14 -5.15
N ILE A 201 14.61 7.13 -5.76
CA ILE A 201 15.28 5.96 -6.34
C ILE A 201 15.34 6.07 -7.86
N LEU A 202 14.21 6.33 -8.50
CA LEU A 202 14.06 6.30 -9.96
C LEU A 202 14.23 7.68 -10.62
N GLY A 203 14.41 8.71 -9.82
CA GLY A 203 14.53 10.09 -10.31
C GLY A 203 13.19 10.73 -10.69
N THR A 204 13.28 11.96 -11.18
CA THR A 204 12.12 12.68 -11.73
C THR A 204 11.88 12.24 -13.17
N ARG A 205 10.60 12.09 -13.54
CA ARG A 205 10.17 11.76 -14.90
C ARG A 205 10.88 12.64 -15.92
N ALA A 206 11.51 12.04 -16.93
CA ALA A 206 11.92 12.78 -18.11
C ALA A 206 10.67 13.40 -18.73
N SER A 207 10.61 14.74 -18.79
CA SER A 207 9.54 15.43 -19.50
C SER A 207 9.67 15.07 -20.97
N HIS A 208 8.79 14.20 -21.48
CA HIS A 208 8.61 14.08 -22.92
C HIS A 208 8.12 15.43 -23.45
N ARG A 209 9.02 16.17 -24.09
CA ARG A 209 8.70 17.31 -24.95
C ARG A 209 8.19 16.79 -26.29
#